data_d78a041245af622c271016019ff047f9
#
_entry.id   d78a041245af622c271016019ff047f9
#
_cell.length_a   1.000
_cell.length_b   1.000
_cell.length_c   1.000
_cell.angle_alpha   90.00
_cell.angle_beta   90.00
_cell.angle_gamma   90.00
#
_symmetry.space_group_name_H-M   'P 1'
#
loop_
_entity.id
_entity.type
_entity.pdbx_description
1 polymer ?
#
loop_
_entity_poly.entity_id
_entity_poly.type
_entity_poly.pdbx_seq_one_letter_code
_entity_poly.pdbx_strand_id
1 'polypeptide(L)'
;MLFVVHAVDKTDMLPTRAKFYRAHRVHLDDAVNYDVDVVTAGTLVADDGETPVGSIFVIDAKDRAAVDAFTRTDPYCENSVWDKVQIHGYNKKRGTPITSRWTG
;
A
#
# COMPACT_ATOMS: atom_id res chain seq x y z
N MET A 1 8.01 2.31 13.19
CA MET A 1 8.80 1.48 12.26
C MET A 1 8.19 1.56 10.87
N LEU A 2 9.03 1.63 9.87
CA LEU A 2 8.57 1.68 8.48
C LEU A 2 8.44 0.27 7.90
N PHE A 3 7.45 0.12 7.03
CA PHE A 3 7.21 -1.10 6.26
C PHE A 3 6.96 -0.75 4.80
N VAL A 4 7.38 -1.62 3.91
CA VAL A 4 7.05 -1.52 2.49
C VAL A 4 6.04 -2.61 2.17
N VAL A 5 4.95 -2.23 1.54
CA VAL A 5 3.97 -3.15 0.97
C VAL A 5 4.11 -3.11 -0.54
N HIS A 6 4.46 -4.23 -1.13
CA HIS A 6 4.64 -4.38 -2.57
C HIS A 6 3.61 -5.39 -3.08
N ALA A 7 2.69 -4.91 -3.90
CA ALA A 7 1.59 -5.72 -4.40
C ALA A 7 1.61 -5.75 -5.94
N VAL A 8 1.56 -6.94 -6.50
CA VAL A 8 1.52 -7.13 -7.95
C VAL A 8 0.13 -7.59 -8.34
N ASP A 9 -0.45 -6.95 -9.36
CA ASP A 9 -1.79 -7.28 -9.83
C ASP A 9 -1.82 -8.64 -10.53
N LYS A 10 -2.99 -9.28 -10.49
CA LYS A 10 -3.30 -10.38 -11.40
C LYS A 10 -3.39 -9.83 -12.83
N THR A 11 -3.30 -10.74 -13.81
CA THR A 11 -3.50 -10.35 -15.22
C THR A 11 -4.93 -9.85 -15.43
N ASP A 12 -5.09 -8.93 -16.39
CA ASP A 12 -6.40 -8.43 -16.84
C ASP A 12 -7.23 -7.76 -15.73
N MET A 13 -6.56 -7.03 -14.83
CA MET A 13 -7.23 -6.40 -13.69
C MET A 13 -7.61 -4.92 -13.92
N LEU A 14 -7.35 -4.35 -15.10
CA LEU A 14 -7.65 -2.93 -15.32
C LEU A 14 -9.11 -2.56 -15.06
N PRO A 15 -10.10 -3.31 -15.56
CA PRO A 15 -11.51 -2.99 -15.25
C PRO A 15 -11.84 -3.12 -13.77
N THR A 16 -11.30 -4.13 -13.11
CA THR A 16 -11.53 -4.35 -11.68
C THR A 16 -10.86 -3.26 -10.85
N ARG A 17 -9.63 -2.88 -11.21
CA ARG A 17 -8.94 -1.76 -10.57
C ARG A 17 -9.75 -0.47 -10.68
N ALA A 18 -10.24 -0.17 -11.86
CA ALA A 18 -11.06 1.03 -12.08
C ALA A 18 -12.32 1.01 -11.23
N LYS A 19 -12.98 -0.14 -11.11
CA LYS A 19 -14.20 -0.30 -10.32
C LYS A 19 -13.98 -0.01 -8.84
N PHE A 20 -12.86 -0.45 -8.27
CA PHE A 20 -12.57 -0.31 -6.84
C PHE A 20 -11.59 0.82 -6.50
N TYR A 21 -11.22 1.65 -7.47
CA TYR A 21 -10.25 2.72 -7.28
C TYR A 21 -10.67 3.70 -6.18
N ARG A 22 -11.92 4.17 -6.24
CA ARG A 22 -12.43 5.13 -5.25
C ARG A 22 -12.46 4.52 -3.84
N ALA A 23 -12.94 3.29 -3.71
CA ALA A 23 -12.98 2.60 -2.43
C ALA A 23 -11.57 2.39 -1.87
N HIS A 24 -10.60 2.06 -2.72
CA HIS A 24 -9.19 1.95 -2.33
C HIS A 24 -8.66 3.27 -1.78
N ARG A 25 -8.93 4.39 -2.45
CA ARG A 25 -8.49 5.71 -1.98
C ARG A 25 -9.12 6.08 -0.64
N VAL A 26 -10.39 5.80 -0.46
CA VAL A 26 -11.07 6.03 0.83
C VAL A 26 -10.42 5.21 1.93
N HIS A 27 -10.04 3.98 1.63
CA HIS A 27 -9.34 3.11 2.58
C HIS A 27 -7.99 3.71 3.00
N LEU A 28 -7.22 4.24 2.05
CA LEU A 28 -5.94 4.90 2.36
C LEU A 28 -6.15 6.13 3.26
N ASP A 29 -7.21 6.90 3.02
CA ASP A 29 -7.54 8.06 3.85
C ASP A 29 -7.96 7.67 5.26
N ASP A 30 -8.40 6.43 5.46
CA ASP A 30 -8.85 5.88 6.74
C ASP A 30 -7.73 5.19 7.54
N ALA A 31 -6.49 5.34 7.10
CA ALA A 31 -5.33 4.65 7.68
C ALA A 31 -5.20 4.87 9.19
N VAL A 32 -5.53 6.06 9.67
CA VAL A 32 -5.44 6.40 11.10
C VAL A 32 -6.25 5.45 11.98
N ASN A 33 -7.36 4.93 11.48
CA ASN A 33 -8.22 4.00 12.21
C ASN A 33 -7.63 2.58 12.29
N TYR A 34 -6.54 2.33 11.59
CA TYR A 34 -5.78 1.08 11.62
C TYR A 34 -4.46 1.23 12.38
N ASP A 35 -4.23 2.37 13.00
CA ASP A 35 -2.97 2.70 13.69
C ASP A 35 -1.76 2.64 12.73
N VAL A 36 -1.95 3.11 11.51
CA VAL A 36 -0.87 3.25 10.53
C VAL A 36 -0.91 4.63 9.89
N ASP A 37 0.24 5.09 9.41
CA ASP A 37 0.37 6.29 8.61
C ASP A 37 0.91 5.91 7.25
N VAL A 38 0.21 6.27 6.20
CA VAL A 38 0.69 6.07 4.83
C VAL A 38 1.66 7.20 4.51
N VAL A 39 2.96 6.88 4.50
CA VAL A 39 4.01 7.86 4.19
C VAL A 39 3.97 8.22 2.72
N THR A 40 3.87 7.21 1.89
CA THR A 40 3.68 7.38 0.45
C THR A 40 2.95 6.16 -0.11
N ALA A 41 2.18 6.39 -1.15
CA ALA A 41 1.45 5.34 -1.84
C ALA A 41 1.48 5.64 -3.33
N GLY A 42 1.58 4.61 -4.14
CA GLY A 42 1.61 4.79 -5.58
C GLY A 42 1.24 3.54 -6.33
N THR A 43 1.01 3.75 -7.62
CA THR A 43 0.73 2.69 -8.57
C THR A 43 2.03 2.26 -9.22
N LEU A 44 2.29 0.96 -9.23
CA LEU A 44 3.34 0.41 -10.07
C LEU A 44 2.83 0.37 -11.50
N VAL A 45 3.65 0.81 -12.43
CA VAL A 45 3.28 0.87 -13.85
C VAL A 45 4.25 0.07 -14.70
N ALA A 46 3.78 -0.38 -15.86
CA ALA A 46 4.61 -1.02 -16.86
C ALA A 46 5.63 -0.03 -17.43
N ASP A 47 6.49 -0.49 -18.33
CA ASP A 47 7.53 0.35 -18.94
C ASP A 47 6.98 1.51 -19.76
N ASP A 48 5.70 1.48 -20.13
CA ASP A 48 5.03 2.61 -20.78
C ASP A 48 4.80 3.81 -19.85
N GLY A 49 5.03 3.63 -18.56
CA GLY A 49 4.86 4.68 -17.54
C GLY A 49 3.41 4.98 -17.17
N GLU A 50 2.46 4.22 -17.67
CA GLU A 50 1.02 4.50 -17.51
C GLU A 50 0.20 3.30 -17.05
N THR A 51 0.43 2.12 -17.63
CA THR A 51 -0.42 0.94 -17.39
C THR A 51 -0.22 0.40 -15.98
N PRO A 52 -1.23 0.42 -15.11
CA PRO A 52 -1.12 -0.13 -13.75
C PRO A 52 -0.82 -1.63 -13.76
N VAL A 53 0.17 -2.04 -12.97
CA VAL A 53 0.55 -3.43 -12.78
C VAL A 53 0.67 -3.82 -11.31
N GLY A 54 0.44 -2.88 -10.41
CA GLY A 54 0.54 -3.14 -8.99
C GLY A 54 0.43 -1.88 -8.15
N SER A 55 0.75 -2.02 -6.89
CA SER A 55 0.73 -0.92 -5.92
C SER A 55 1.93 -1.04 -4.99
N ILE A 56 2.40 0.11 -4.50
CA ILE A 56 3.45 0.15 -3.50
C ILE A 56 3.09 1.18 -2.43
N PHE A 57 3.33 0.81 -1.17
CA PHE A 57 3.13 1.71 -0.03
C PHE A 57 4.36 1.69 0.85
N VAL A 58 4.70 2.86 1.40
CA VAL A 58 5.58 2.96 2.57
C VAL A 58 4.68 3.38 3.73
N ILE A 59 4.65 2.56 4.76
CA ILE A 59 3.75 2.73 5.89
C ILE A 59 4.55 2.82 7.17
N ASP A 60 4.22 3.79 8.01
CA ASP A 60 4.75 3.88 9.36
C ASP A 60 3.70 3.32 10.33
N ALA A 61 4.11 2.34 11.13
CA ALA A 61 3.22 1.68 12.08
C ALA A 61 4.02 1.23 13.32
N LYS A 62 3.29 0.97 14.40
CA LYS A 62 3.96 0.46 15.61
C LYS A 62 4.39 -1.00 15.43
N ASP A 63 3.68 -1.79 14.64
CA ASP A 63 4.00 -3.20 14.42
C ASP A 63 3.47 -3.70 13.07
N ARG A 64 3.93 -4.89 12.70
CA ARG A 64 3.53 -5.54 11.45
C ARG A 64 2.06 -5.95 11.45
N ALA A 65 1.49 -6.30 12.59
CA ALA A 65 0.09 -6.72 12.66
C ALA A 65 -0.86 -5.62 12.18
N ALA A 66 -0.55 -4.36 12.53
CA ALA A 66 -1.33 -3.22 12.06
C ALA A 66 -1.24 -3.07 10.54
N VAL A 67 -0.05 -3.25 9.96
CA VAL A 67 0.15 -3.20 8.51
C VAL A 67 -0.61 -4.33 7.81
N ASP A 68 -0.53 -5.54 8.35
CA ASP A 68 -1.26 -6.70 7.80
C ASP A 68 -2.76 -6.45 7.79
N ALA A 69 -3.32 -5.94 8.88
CA ALA A 69 -4.75 -5.67 8.99
C ALA A 69 -5.19 -4.60 7.97
N PHE A 70 -4.41 -3.52 7.85
CA PHE A 70 -4.68 -2.46 6.90
C PHE A 70 -4.63 -2.95 5.46
N THR A 71 -3.63 -3.76 5.13
CA THR A 71 -3.43 -4.29 3.77
C THR A 71 -4.52 -5.27 3.37
N ARG A 72 -4.90 -6.18 4.28
CA ARG A 72 -5.92 -7.21 3.99
C ARG A 72 -7.32 -6.63 3.78
N THR A 73 -7.61 -5.49 4.35
CA THR A 73 -8.91 -4.84 4.25
C THR A 73 -8.99 -3.81 3.13
N ASP A 74 -7.87 -3.59 2.40
CA ASP A 74 -7.89 -2.78 1.20
C ASP A 74 -8.82 -3.40 0.16
N PRO A 75 -9.74 -2.61 -0.45
CA PRO A 75 -10.63 -3.13 -1.48
C PRO A 75 -9.92 -3.83 -2.64
N TYR A 76 -8.69 -3.44 -2.98
CA TYR A 76 -7.91 -4.15 -3.99
C TYR A 76 -7.52 -5.55 -3.53
N CYS A 77 -7.22 -5.73 -2.25
CA CYS A 77 -6.97 -7.05 -1.68
C CYS A 77 -8.24 -7.88 -1.61
N GLU A 78 -9.30 -7.30 -1.07
CA GLU A 78 -10.58 -7.99 -0.87
C GLU A 78 -11.24 -8.43 -2.17
N ASN A 79 -10.99 -7.70 -3.27
CA ASN A 79 -11.59 -7.99 -4.58
C ASN A 79 -10.60 -8.64 -5.54
N SER A 80 -9.54 -9.22 -5.00
CA SER A 80 -8.61 -10.06 -5.74
C SER A 80 -7.90 -9.38 -6.91
N VAL A 81 -7.68 -8.06 -6.81
CA VAL A 81 -6.88 -7.33 -7.80
C VAL A 81 -5.42 -7.78 -7.71
N TRP A 82 -4.92 -7.93 -6.49
CA TRP A 82 -3.53 -8.33 -6.24
C TRP A 82 -3.37 -9.84 -6.30
N ASP A 83 -2.35 -10.27 -7.03
CA ASP A 83 -1.93 -11.67 -7.11
C ASP A 83 -0.96 -12.00 -5.96
N LYS A 84 0.01 -11.10 -5.75
CA LYS A 84 1.07 -11.32 -4.79
C LYS A 84 1.28 -10.06 -3.97
N VAL A 85 1.28 -10.19 -2.64
CA VAL A 85 1.55 -9.10 -1.72
C VAL A 85 2.72 -9.48 -0.84
N GLN A 86 3.74 -8.62 -0.79
CA GLN A 86 4.90 -8.80 0.07
C GLN A 86 5.01 -7.61 1.01
N ILE A 87 5.20 -7.88 2.29
CA ILE A 87 5.38 -6.87 3.32
C ILE A 87 6.73 -7.09 3.97
N HIS A 88 7.55 -6.04 3.97
CA HIS A 88 8.86 -6.08 4.62
C HIS A 88 9.03 -4.88 5.54
N GLY A 89 9.75 -5.08 6.65
CA GLY A 89 10.29 -3.95 7.40
C GLY A 89 11.23 -3.15 6.50
N TYR A 90 11.23 -1.84 6.63
CA TYR A 90 12.01 -0.95 5.79
C TYR A 90 12.85 -0.02 6.65
N ASN A 91 14.16 -0.06 6.44
CA ASN A 91 15.09 0.81 7.14
C ASN A 91 15.59 1.88 6.17
N LYS A 92 14.98 3.05 6.22
CA LYS A 92 15.32 4.17 5.34
C LYS A 92 16.75 4.63 5.63
N LYS A 93 17.58 4.68 4.62
CA LYS A 93 18.98 5.09 4.72
C LYS A 93 19.25 6.48 4.13
N ARG A 94 18.47 6.89 3.15
CA ARG A 94 18.62 8.18 2.44
C ARG A 94 17.27 8.72 2.04
N GLY A 95 17.18 10.01 1.84
CA GLY A 95 16.00 10.70 1.37
C GLY A 95 15.50 11.73 2.37
N THR A 96 14.34 12.30 2.08
CA THR A 96 13.72 13.28 2.94
C THR A 96 13.35 12.66 4.29
N PRO A 97 13.64 13.32 5.42
CA PRO A 97 13.26 12.83 6.74
C PRO A 97 11.75 12.57 6.84
N ILE A 98 11.39 11.52 7.57
CA ILE A 98 10.00 11.15 7.85
C ILE A 98 9.75 11.36 9.32
N THR A 99 8.75 12.18 9.66
CA THR A 99 8.30 12.36 11.03
C THR A 99 7.37 11.22 11.39
N SER A 100 7.75 10.43 12.41
CA SER A 100 6.99 9.27 12.84
C SER A 100 6.47 9.47 14.25
N ARG A 101 5.17 9.19 14.47
CA ARG A 101 4.59 9.13 15.80
C ARG A 101 4.83 7.77 16.47
N TRP A 102 5.36 6.80 15.75
CA TRP A 102 5.59 5.44 16.25
C TRP A 102 7.04 5.16 16.60
N THR A 103 7.97 5.86 15.96
CA THR A 103 9.40 5.65 16.16
C THR A 103 10.10 6.82 16.87
N GLY A 104 9.34 7.80 17.28
CA GLY A 104 9.80 8.93 18.07
C GLY A 104 10.67 9.89 17.36
#